data_449b6dfd417a3f306dab1c95ab5960dc
#
_entry.id   449b6dfd417a3f306dab1c95ab5960dc
#
_cell.length_a   1.000
_cell.length_b   1.000
_cell.length_c   1.000
_cell.angle_alpha   90.00
_cell.angle_beta   90.00
_cell.angle_gamma   90.00
#
_symmetry.space_group_name_H-M   'P 1'
#
loop_
_entity.id
_entity.type
_entity.pdbx_description
1 polymer ?
#
loop_
_entity_poly.entity_id
_entity_poly.type
_entity_poly.pdbx_seq_one_letter_code
_entity_poly.pdbx_strand_id
1 'polypeptide(L)'
;MITLPQSLGTKLDVPLPVAIQPHYNLLERAPFENELRPIVEASDMGVLPYYGLAAGFLTGKYRSAADTENSERLSMISDYVNDAGFSLVDELVSIAAEIGAKPGTVALAWLRTRPTVTAPIAGASSVAQVEGLLASTTLELTEQHRQRLDSASDLFAASR
;
A
#
# COMPACT_ATOMS: atom_id res chain seq x y z
N MET A 1 -4.35 7.47 -20.16
CA MET A 1 -3.45 8.61 -20.49
C MET A 1 -3.94 9.82 -19.72
N ILE A 2 -3.26 10.16 -18.60
CA ILE A 2 -3.65 11.26 -17.66
C ILE A 2 -2.89 12.56 -17.99
N THR A 3 -2.36 12.70 -19.18
CA THR A 3 -1.52 13.85 -19.58
C THR A 3 -2.26 15.15 -19.85
N LEU A 4 -3.56 15.26 -19.52
CA LEU A 4 -4.40 16.36 -19.96
C LEU A 4 -4.96 17.32 -18.88
N PRO A 5 -4.80 17.14 -17.56
CA PRO A 5 -5.50 18.01 -16.62
C PRO A 5 -5.01 19.46 -16.67
N GLN A 6 -3.68 19.69 -16.66
CA GLN A 6 -3.13 21.06 -16.56
C GLN A 6 -3.39 21.90 -17.80
N SER A 7 -3.14 21.37 -19.00
CA SER A 7 -3.36 22.14 -20.24
C SER A 7 -4.83 22.39 -20.55
N LEU A 8 -5.72 21.46 -20.15
CA LEU A 8 -7.18 21.64 -20.30
C LEU A 8 -7.73 22.58 -19.23
N GLY A 9 -7.32 22.47 -17.99
CA GLY A 9 -7.75 23.34 -16.91
C GLY A 9 -7.42 24.81 -17.20
N THR A 10 -6.20 25.08 -17.65
CA THR A 10 -5.80 26.44 -18.05
C THR A 10 -6.61 26.97 -19.24
N LYS A 11 -6.95 26.11 -20.21
CA LYS A 11 -7.74 26.52 -21.38
C LYS A 11 -9.22 26.71 -21.06
N LEU A 12 -9.78 25.95 -20.12
CA LEU A 12 -11.20 25.91 -19.80
C LEU A 12 -11.55 26.74 -18.56
N ASP A 13 -10.57 27.31 -17.89
CA ASP A 13 -10.73 28.06 -16.61
C ASP A 13 -11.48 27.23 -15.55
N VAL A 14 -11.09 25.95 -15.42
CA VAL A 14 -11.66 25.03 -14.42
C VAL A 14 -10.62 24.62 -13.39
N PRO A 15 -11.03 24.34 -12.14
CA PRO A 15 -10.12 23.85 -11.11
C PRO A 15 -9.42 22.54 -11.53
N LEU A 16 -8.12 22.46 -11.26
CA LEU A 16 -7.33 21.26 -11.50
C LEU A 16 -7.46 20.28 -10.34
N PRO A 17 -7.35 18.95 -10.59
CA PRO A 17 -7.27 17.98 -9.53
C PRO A 17 -5.99 18.23 -8.70
N VAL A 18 -6.14 18.20 -7.37
CA VAL A 18 -5.04 18.40 -6.42
C VAL A 18 -4.54 17.09 -5.81
N ALA A 19 -5.26 15.99 -6.02
CA ALA A 19 -4.88 14.67 -5.54
C ALA A 19 -5.44 13.55 -6.42
N ILE A 20 -4.82 12.37 -6.34
CA ILE A 20 -5.32 11.12 -6.92
C ILE A 20 -5.44 10.03 -5.87
N GLN A 21 -6.30 9.05 -6.14
CA GLN A 21 -6.47 7.85 -5.32
C GLN A 21 -6.11 6.61 -6.14
N PRO A 22 -4.83 6.18 -6.17
CA PRO A 22 -4.42 4.96 -6.86
C PRO A 22 -4.60 3.72 -5.98
N HIS A 23 -4.75 2.54 -6.62
CA HIS A 23 -4.45 1.28 -5.98
C HIS A 23 -2.94 1.17 -5.77
N TYR A 24 -2.48 1.26 -4.52
CA TYR A 24 -1.05 1.23 -4.22
C TYR A 24 -0.79 0.64 -2.83
N ASN A 25 -0.01 -0.41 -2.79
CA ASN A 25 0.44 -1.11 -1.58
C ASN A 25 1.67 -1.99 -1.93
N LEU A 26 2.20 -2.73 -0.95
CA LEU A 26 3.36 -3.62 -1.13
C LEU A 26 3.19 -4.72 -2.20
N LEU A 27 1.97 -5.09 -2.58
CA LEU A 27 1.68 -6.10 -3.59
C LEU A 27 1.32 -5.50 -4.97
N GLU A 28 0.98 -4.20 -5.01
CA GLU A 28 0.56 -3.50 -6.23
C GLU A 28 1.33 -2.18 -6.35
N ARG A 29 2.63 -2.27 -6.72
CA ARG A 29 3.51 -1.09 -6.84
C ARG A 29 3.62 -0.57 -8.26
N ALA A 30 3.84 -1.48 -9.23
CA ALA A 30 4.25 -1.13 -10.57
C ALA A 30 3.30 -0.18 -11.31
N PRO A 31 1.96 -0.34 -11.29
CA PRO A 31 1.06 0.56 -12.00
C PRO A 31 1.17 2.01 -11.50
N PHE A 32 1.30 2.20 -10.18
CA PHE A 32 1.48 3.54 -9.64
C PHE A 32 2.90 4.07 -9.90
N GLU A 33 3.92 3.32 -9.53
CA GLU A 33 5.31 3.78 -9.55
C GLU A 33 5.82 4.04 -10.97
N ASN A 34 5.42 3.24 -11.95
CA ASN A 34 5.91 3.35 -13.32
C ASN A 34 5.07 4.27 -14.21
N GLU A 35 3.75 4.34 -13.97
CA GLU A 35 2.84 5.06 -14.88
C GLU A 35 2.30 6.36 -14.29
N LEU A 36 1.89 6.36 -13.02
CA LEU A 36 1.20 7.49 -12.41
C LEU A 36 2.13 8.43 -11.66
N ARG A 37 3.14 7.92 -10.96
CA ARG A 37 4.05 8.74 -10.15
C ARG A 37 4.73 9.86 -10.95
N PRO A 38 5.28 9.64 -12.16
CA PRO A 38 5.88 10.73 -12.94
C PRO A 38 4.89 11.85 -13.25
N ILE A 39 3.61 11.51 -13.48
CA ILE A 39 2.55 12.49 -13.76
C ILE A 39 2.20 13.29 -12.50
N VAL A 40 2.09 12.59 -11.37
CA VAL A 40 1.80 13.19 -10.06
C VAL A 40 2.88 14.16 -9.64
N GLU A 41 4.16 13.76 -9.76
CA GLU A 41 5.32 14.62 -9.47
C GLU A 41 5.35 15.86 -10.35
N ALA A 42 5.10 15.71 -11.66
CA ALA A 42 5.07 16.81 -12.60
C ALA A 42 3.89 17.79 -12.38
N SER A 43 2.84 17.34 -11.69
CA SER A 43 1.60 18.11 -11.46
C SER A 43 1.45 18.58 -10.02
N ASP A 44 2.40 18.30 -9.14
CA ASP A 44 2.36 18.61 -7.70
C ASP A 44 1.06 18.11 -7.02
N MET A 45 0.57 16.92 -7.42
CA MET A 45 -0.62 16.33 -6.85
C MET A 45 -0.28 15.46 -5.64
N GLY A 46 -1.13 15.49 -4.62
CA GLY A 46 -1.09 14.55 -3.51
C GLY A 46 -1.57 13.15 -3.91
N VAL A 47 -1.09 12.13 -3.22
CA VAL A 47 -1.48 10.73 -3.44
C VAL A 47 -2.14 10.18 -2.19
N LEU A 48 -3.35 9.64 -2.35
CA LEU A 48 -4.15 9.03 -1.31
C LEU A 48 -4.40 7.55 -1.67
N PRO A 49 -3.44 6.64 -1.43
CA PRO A 49 -3.57 5.24 -1.82
C PRO A 49 -4.79 4.58 -1.17
N TYR A 50 -5.64 3.93 -1.99
CA TYR A 50 -6.63 2.99 -1.46
C TYR A 50 -6.08 1.57 -1.48
N TYR A 51 -6.73 0.64 -0.77
CA TYR A 51 -6.28 -0.75 -0.62
C TYR A 51 -4.89 -0.89 0.01
N GLY A 52 -4.47 0.05 0.86
CA GLY A 52 -3.16 0.05 1.52
C GLY A 52 -2.84 -1.22 2.32
N LEU A 53 -3.87 -1.97 2.74
CA LEU A 53 -3.75 -3.27 3.41
C LEU A 53 -4.11 -4.46 2.51
N ALA A 54 -4.25 -4.28 1.19
CA ALA A 54 -4.60 -5.34 0.23
C ALA A 54 -5.81 -6.17 0.69
N ALA A 55 -6.95 -5.52 0.94
CA ALA A 55 -8.17 -6.13 1.49
C ALA A 55 -7.95 -6.91 2.81
N GLY A 56 -6.89 -6.58 3.53
CA GLY A 56 -6.49 -7.21 4.79
C GLY A 56 -5.46 -8.33 4.63
N PHE A 57 -4.94 -8.62 3.44
CA PHE A 57 -3.89 -9.61 3.22
C PHE A 57 -2.60 -9.21 3.97
N LEU A 58 -2.24 -7.94 3.94
CA LEU A 58 -1.05 -7.38 4.61
C LEU A 58 -1.19 -7.18 6.13
N THR A 59 -2.29 -7.67 6.74
CA THR A 59 -2.44 -7.62 8.21
C THR A 59 -1.79 -8.80 8.94
N GLY A 60 -1.27 -9.78 8.21
CA GLY A 60 -0.64 -10.97 8.78
C GLY A 60 -1.63 -12.05 9.23
N LYS A 61 -2.93 -11.90 8.97
CA LYS A 61 -3.95 -12.90 9.34
C LYS A 61 -3.99 -14.12 8.42
N TYR A 62 -3.48 -14.00 7.20
CA TYR A 62 -3.36 -15.09 6.23
C TYR A 62 -1.89 -15.46 6.09
N ARG A 63 -1.53 -16.69 6.46
CA ARG A 63 -0.16 -17.21 6.44
C ARG A 63 -0.02 -18.41 5.50
N SER A 64 -1.15 -18.95 5.04
CA SER A 64 -1.24 -20.08 4.12
C SER A 64 -2.52 -19.99 3.28
N ALA A 65 -2.61 -20.77 2.22
CA ALA A 65 -3.82 -20.84 1.41
C ALA A 65 -5.04 -21.32 2.25
N ALA A 66 -4.83 -22.23 3.19
CA ALA A 66 -5.89 -22.73 4.08
C ALA A 66 -6.54 -21.60 4.91
N ASP A 67 -5.79 -20.59 5.32
CA ASP A 67 -6.32 -19.44 6.08
C ASP A 67 -7.28 -18.57 5.25
N THR A 68 -7.24 -18.70 3.92
CA THR A 68 -8.04 -17.89 3.00
C THR A 68 -9.34 -18.57 2.57
N GLU A 69 -9.48 -19.90 2.71
CA GLU A 69 -10.59 -20.70 2.17
C GLU A 69 -11.98 -20.21 2.62
N ASN A 70 -12.12 -19.77 3.86
CA ASN A 70 -13.36 -19.26 4.43
C ASN A 70 -13.43 -17.73 4.48
N SER A 71 -12.57 -17.04 3.76
CA SER A 71 -12.55 -15.58 3.76
C SER A 71 -13.63 -15.02 2.84
N GLU A 72 -14.52 -14.18 3.36
CA GLU A 72 -15.48 -13.38 2.55
C GLU A 72 -14.76 -12.48 1.53
N ARG A 73 -13.45 -12.24 1.70
CA ARG A 73 -12.62 -11.41 0.83
C ARG A 73 -11.76 -12.21 -0.12
N LEU A 74 -11.96 -13.54 -0.24
CA LEU A 74 -11.13 -14.40 -1.08
C LEU A 74 -11.04 -13.89 -2.52
N SER A 75 -12.15 -13.47 -3.12
CA SER A 75 -12.15 -12.92 -4.48
C SER A 75 -11.35 -11.63 -4.65
N MET A 76 -11.10 -10.90 -3.56
CA MET A 76 -10.32 -9.65 -3.57
C MET A 76 -8.83 -9.87 -3.32
N ILE A 77 -8.46 -11.04 -2.80
CA ILE A 77 -7.09 -11.37 -2.41
C ILE A 77 -6.51 -12.54 -3.19
N SER A 78 -7.30 -13.19 -4.06
CA SER A 78 -6.91 -14.41 -4.80
C SER A 78 -5.57 -14.28 -5.50
N ASP A 79 -5.28 -13.12 -6.11
CA ASP A 79 -4.05 -12.86 -6.85
C ASP A 79 -2.80 -12.77 -5.94
N TYR A 80 -3.01 -12.64 -4.63
CA TYR A 80 -1.95 -12.57 -3.62
C TYR A 80 -1.70 -13.91 -2.94
N VAL A 81 -2.62 -14.89 -3.11
CA VAL A 81 -2.58 -16.21 -2.46
C VAL A 81 -1.63 -17.13 -3.23
N ASN A 82 -0.34 -16.93 -3.03
CA ASN A 82 0.75 -17.73 -3.58
C ASN A 82 1.98 -17.63 -2.64
N ASP A 83 3.01 -18.45 -2.91
CA ASP A 83 4.20 -18.52 -2.05
C ASP A 83 4.91 -17.17 -1.91
N ALA A 84 5.00 -16.38 -2.97
CA ALA A 84 5.63 -15.08 -2.93
C ALA A 84 4.82 -14.06 -2.11
N GLY A 85 3.48 -14.09 -2.20
CA GLY A 85 2.61 -13.26 -1.38
C GLY A 85 2.71 -13.60 0.11
N PHE A 86 2.75 -14.90 0.45
CA PHE A 86 2.96 -15.33 1.84
C PHE A 86 4.36 -14.97 2.33
N SER A 87 5.40 -15.11 1.51
CA SER A 87 6.76 -14.70 1.86
C SER A 87 6.84 -13.20 2.19
N LEU A 88 6.13 -12.34 1.45
CA LEU A 88 6.04 -10.92 1.76
C LEU A 88 5.34 -10.67 3.10
N VAL A 89 4.24 -11.40 3.38
CA VAL A 89 3.55 -11.31 4.67
C VAL A 89 4.44 -11.78 5.81
N ASP A 90 5.25 -12.84 5.61
CA ASP A 90 6.21 -13.32 6.59
C ASP A 90 7.26 -12.26 6.93
N GLU A 91 7.76 -11.54 5.92
CA GLU A 91 8.68 -10.44 6.12
C GLU A 91 8.05 -9.27 6.90
N LEU A 92 6.81 -8.90 6.57
CA LEU A 92 6.03 -7.91 7.35
C LEU A 92 5.88 -8.32 8.82
N VAL A 93 5.57 -9.59 9.07
CA VAL A 93 5.41 -10.13 10.44
C VAL A 93 6.74 -10.13 11.18
N SER A 94 7.84 -10.49 10.51
CA SER A 94 9.20 -10.45 11.08
C SER A 94 9.56 -9.04 11.53
N ILE A 95 9.43 -8.05 10.65
CA ILE A 95 9.71 -6.64 10.97
C ILE A 95 8.79 -6.15 12.08
N ALA A 96 7.50 -6.48 12.02
CA ALA A 96 6.54 -6.08 13.05
C ALA A 96 6.93 -6.62 14.44
N ALA A 97 7.40 -7.86 14.51
CA ALA A 97 7.90 -8.46 15.76
C ALA A 97 9.17 -7.77 16.27
N GLU A 98 10.12 -7.41 15.38
CA GLU A 98 11.35 -6.72 15.74
C GLU A 98 11.09 -5.36 16.41
N ILE A 99 10.05 -4.64 15.96
CA ILE A 99 9.76 -3.26 16.43
C ILE A 99 8.54 -3.17 17.34
N GLY A 100 7.94 -4.31 17.73
CA GLY A 100 6.78 -4.33 18.63
C GLY A 100 5.51 -3.73 18.03
N ALA A 101 5.32 -3.83 16.71
CA ALA A 101 4.17 -3.29 15.98
C ALA A 101 3.27 -4.40 15.40
N LYS A 102 2.11 -4.03 14.83
CA LYS A 102 1.27 -4.95 14.06
C LYS A 102 1.70 -4.93 12.58
N PRO A 103 1.63 -6.05 11.83
CA PRO A 103 2.02 -6.08 10.41
C PRO A 103 1.29 -5.04 9.56
N GLY A 104 -0.02 -4.87 9.74
CA GLY A 104 -0.79 -3.83 9.04
C GLY A 104 -0.32 -2.40 9.36
N THR A 105 0.14 -2.15 10.58
CA THR A 105 0.74 -0.87 10.97
C THR A 105 2.05 -0.62 10.22
N VAL A 106 2.89 -1.66 10.07
CA VAL A 106 4.14 -1.60 9.29
C VAL A 106 3.85 -1.34 7.80
N ALA A 107 2.86 -2.03 7.22
CA ALA A 107 2.48 -1.85 5.82
C ALA A 107 2.01 -0.41 5.53
N LEU A 108 1.22 0.18 6.41
CA LEU A 108 0.77 1.58 6.27
C LEU A 108 1.90 2.58 6.53
N ALA A 109 2.78 2.31 7.49
CA ALA A 109 3.96 3.13 7.72
C ALA A 109 4.89 3.11 6.51
N TRP A 110 5.06 1.95 5.85
CA TRP A 110 5.81 1.85 4.59
C TRP A 110 5.20 2.75 3.50
N LEU A 111 3.88 2.72 3.29
CA LEU A 111 3.19 3.62 2.34
C LEU A 111 3.48 5.09 2.64
N ARG A 112 3.45 5.49 3.90
CA ARG A 112 3.72 6.86 4.33
C ARG A 112 5.16 7.31 4.00
N THR A 113 6.10 6.38 3.86
CA THR A 113 7.49 6.71 3.46
C THR A 113 7.67 6.89 1.96
N ARG A 114 6.65 6.59 1.15
CA ARG A 114 6.78 6.67 -0.31
C ARG A 114 6.67 8.10 -0.80
N PRO A 115 7.51 8.49 -1.78
CA PRO A 115 7.41 9.80 -2.41
C PRO A 115 5.98 10.08 -2.90
N THR A 116 5.53 11.32 -2.78
CA THR A 116 4.21 11.82 -3.20
C THR A 116 3.01 11.32 -2.38
N VAL A 117 3.14 10.28 -1.55
CA VAL A 117 2.05 9.81 -0.70
C VAL A 117 1.76 10.82 0.41
N THR A 118 0.58 11.40 0.35
CA THR A 118 0.08 12.34 1.38
C THR A 118 -0.45 11.58 2.59
N ALA A 119 -1.33 10.61 2.36
CA ALA A 119 -1.86 9.74 3.41
C ALA A 119 -2.52 8.49 2.80
N PRO A 120 -2.28 7.27 3.32
CA PRO A 120 -3.01 6.08 2.92
C PRO A 120 -4.46 6.12 3.42
N ILE A 121 -5.39 5.62 2.60
CA ILE A 121 -6.79 5.43 2.99
C ILE A 121 -6.93 4.03 3.58
N ALA A 122 -7.39 3.95 4.82
CA ALA A 122 -7.64 2.68 5.49
C ALA A 122 -8.93 2.72 6.31
N GLY A 123 -9.68 1.62 6.30
CA GLY A 123 -10.89 1.45 7.09
C GLY A 123 -10.65 0.55 8.30
N ALA A 124 -11.41 0.78 9.37
CA ALA A 124 -11.44 -0.07 10.56
C ALA A 124 -12.88 -0.46 10.90
N SER A 125 -13.07 -1.71 11.34
CA SER A 125 -14.36 -2.23 11.82
C SER A 125 -14.36 -2.47 13.33
N SER A 126 -13.26 -2.16 14.04
CA SER A 126 -13.16 -2.25 15.50
C SER A 126 -12.20 -1.20 16.06
N VAL A 127 -12.37 -0.87 17.34
CA VAL A 127 -11.48 0.07 18.06
C VAL A 127 -10.03 -0.40 18.02
N ALA A 128 -9.76 -1.68 18.23
CA ALA A 128 -8.41 -2.24 18.18
C ALA A 128 -7.73 -2.09 16.80
N GLN A 129 -8.52 -2.03 15.71
CA GLN A 129 -8.00 -1.72 14.37
C GLN A 129 -7.69 -0.22 14.23
N VAL A 130 -8.52 0.66 14.77
CA VAL A 130 -8.26 2.12 14.77
C VAL A 130 -6.93 2.43 15.47
N GLU A 131 -6.65 1.81 16.62
CA GLU A 131 -5.37 1.95 17.32
C GLU A 131 -4.18 1.58 16.44
N GLY A 132 -4.28 0.47 15.68
CA GLY A 132 -3.25 0.06 14.72
C GLY A 132 -3.07 1.04 13.56
N LEU A 133 -4.17 1.64 13.06
CA LEU A 133 -4.10 2.68 12.02
C LEU A 133 -3.41 3.94 12.57
N LEU A 134 -3.81 4.41 13.77
CA LEU A 134 -3.19 5.57 14.39
C LEU A 134 -1.69 5.35 14.66
N ALA A 135 -1.31 4.18 15.15
CA ALA A 135 0.10 3.84 15.36
C ALA A 135 0.94 3.95 14.08
N SER A 136 0.36 3.69 12.90
CA SER A 136 1.07 3.82 11.63
C SER A 136 1.48 5.26 11.29
N THR A 137 0.82 6.26 11.87
CA THR A 137 1.11 7.68 11.59
C THR A 137 2.43 8.15 12.20
N THR A 138 2.88 7.50 13.26
CA THR A 138 4.10 7.85 14.01
C THR A 138 5.17 6.77 13.96
N LEU A 139 4.87 5.58 13.43
CA LEU A 139 5.83 4.50 13.33
C LEU A 139 6.93 4.84 12.32
N GLU A 140 8.17 4.90 12.78
CA GLU A 140 9.33 5.13 11.94
C GLU A 140 9.98 3.80 11.54
N LEU A 141 10.14 3.59 10.23
CA LEU A 141 10.83 2.44 9.66
C LEU A 141 12.28 2.83 9.35
N THR A 142 13.23 2.02 9.80
CA THR A 142 14.63 2.19 9.40
C THR A 142 14.81 1.98 7.91
N GLU A 143 15.90 2.45 7.34
CA GLU A 143 16.24 2.17 5.94
C GLU A 143 16.31 0.67 5.66
N GLN A 144 16.88 -0.12 6.59
CA GLN A 144 16.93 -1.57 6.48
C GLN A 144 15.54 -2.20 6.42
N HIS A 145 14.59 -1.74 7.25
CA HIS A 145 13.20 -2.24 7.21
C HIS A 145 12.55 -1.94 5.85
N ARG A 146 12.74 -0.72 5.31
CA ARG A 146 12.20 -0.34 4.00
C ARG A 146 12.78 -1.19 2.88
N GLN A 147 14.09 -1.39 2.85
CA GLN A 147 14.77 -2.21 1.85
C GLN A 147 14.32 -3.67 1.88
N ARG A 148 14.13 -4.25 3.06
CA ARG A 148 13.61 -5.62 3.21
C ARG A 148 12.21 -5.73 2.63
N LEU A 149 11.31 -4.77 2.92
CA LEU A 149 9.95 -4.74 2.39
C LEU A 149 9.93 -4.50 0.87
N ASP A 150 10.78 -3.60 0.37
CA ASP A 150 10.90 -3.34 -1.07
C ASP A 150 11.40 -4.59 -1.80
N SER A 151 12.41 -5.30 -1.27
CA SER A 151 12.93 -6.55 -1.85
C SER A 151 11.88 -7.66 -1.87
N ALA A 152 11.13 -7.84 -0.78
CA ALA A 152 10.05 -8.83 -0.74
C ALA A 152 8.92 -8.49 -1.73
N SER A 153 8.60 -7.21 -1.88
CA SER A 153 7.63 -6.71 -2.86
C SER A 153 8.11 -6.94 -4.31
N ASP A 154 9.38 -6.70 -4.61
CA ASP A 154 9.96 -6.92 -5.93
C ASP A 154 9.97 -8.41 -6.30
N LEU A 155 10.27 -9.31 -5.35
CA LEU A 155 10.17 -10.76 -5.53
C LEU A 155 8.74 -11.20 -5.84
N PHE A 156 7.74 -10.63 -5.13
CA PHE A 156 6.34 -10.89 -5.42
C PHE A 156 5.97 -10.42 -6.84
N ALA A 157 6.37 -9.20 -7.23
CA ALA A 157 6.10 -8.68 -8.57
C ALA A 157 6.73 -9.53 -9.69
N ALA A 158 7.92 -10.08 -9.47
CA ALA A 158 8.60 -10.96 -10.43
C ALA A 158 7.97 -12.36 -10.55
N SER A 159 7.11 -12.76 -9.61
CA SER A 159 6.42 -14.06 -9.60
C SER A 159 5.08 -14.07 -10.35
N ARG A 160 4.64 -12.92 -10.89
CA ARG A 160 3.32 -12.72 -11.54
C ARG A 160 3.36 -12.83 -13.06
#